data_a8cb6b7a3932e22185c4bc331f5bafc9
#
_entry.id   a8cb6b7a3932e22185c4bc331f5bafc9
#
_cell.length_a   1.000
_cell.length_b   1.000
_cell.length_c   1.000
_cell.angle_alpha   90.00
_cell.angle_beta   90.00
_cell.angle_gamma   90.00
#
_symmetry.space_group_name_H-M   'P 1'
#
loop_
_entity.id
_entity.type
_entity.pdbx_description
1 polymer ?
#
loop_
_entity_poly.entity_id
_entity_poly.type
_entity_poly.pdbx_seq_one_letter_code
_entity_poly.pdbx_strand_id
1 'polypeptide(L)'
;MYQHLATKKNTHKHETVSKINKKNKNCKLITVGNVLVGGVGKTPTVLAITNKLKSKGFNIAVVTKGYAGEKLNLNNSPEIIPNDMPDSEAAKYFGDEPTLISRTSSVPVCVAKDRTQAIEYLVSKNSELNYIIADDGMQSLHQFSEKKILVFDERIIGNGYCLPYGPMREPWPTPYFVDAIILNFSIGHKIRHSSFNEILSRDNVGQIFESKLVIKFWESLERKRIEYKEINDLSESKSKTIKKKVSDHVACDNVFRCYW
;
A
#
# COMPACT_ATOMS: atom_id res chain seq x y z
N MET A 1 16.30 11.69 -27.27
CA MET A 1 16.42 10.28 -26.87
C MET A 1 15.51 9.90 -25.68
N TYR A 2 15.49 10.65 -24.59
CA TYR A 2 14.61 10.38 -23.43
C TYR A 2 13.10 10.45 -23.70
N GLN A 3 12.64 11.40 -24.53
CA GLN A 3 11.22 11.53 -24.90
C GLN A 3 10.70 10.35 -25.74
N HIS A 4 11.55 9.74 -26.57
CA HIS A 4 11.16 8.62 -27.44
C HIS A 4 11.03 7.30 -26.67
N LEU A 5 11.78 7.12 -25.58
CA LEU A 5 11.68 5.96 -24.68
C LEU A 5 10.46 6.06 -23.74
N ALA A 6 10.10 7.26 -23.34
CA ALA A 6 8.90 7.52 -22.52
C ALA A 6 7.61 7.29 -23.32
N THR A 7 7.55 7.69 -24.58
CA THR A 7 6.40 7.45 -25.48
C THR A 7 6.19 5.98 -25.78
N LYS A 8 7.25 5.20 -26.07
CA LYS A 8 7.12 3.76 -26.30
C LYS A 8 6.65 2.99 -25.07
N LYS A 9 7.10 3.37 -23.85
CA LYS A 9 6.60 2.77 -22.61
C LYS A 9 5.12 3.10 -22.34
N ASN A 10 4.67 4.28 -22.70
CA ASN A 10 3.27 4.69 -22.51
C ASN A 10 2.32 3.99 -23.50
N THR A 11 2.69 3.82 -24.78
CA THR A 11 1.89 3.08 -25.76
C THR A 11 1.71 1.62 -25.36
N HIS A 12 2.75 0.95 -24.89
CA HIS A 12 2.63 -0.44 -24.43
C HIS A 12 1.70 -0.58 -23.21
N LYS A 13 1.72 0.38 -22.30
CA LYS A 13 0.82 0.40 -21.14
C LYS A 13 -0.64 0.64 -21.52
N HIS A 14 -0.92 1.52 -22.49
CA HIS A 14 -2.26 1.74 -23.02
C HIS A 14 -2.84 0.50 -23.71
N GLU A 15 -2.04 -0.23 -24.47
CA GLU A 15 -2.44 -1.49 -25.09
C GLU A 15 -2.77 -2.56 -24.04
N THR A 16 -2.01 -2.63 -22.96
CA THR A 16 -2.21 -3.56 -21.84
C THR A 16 -3.55 -3.34 -21.15
N VAL A 17 -3.86 -2.10 -20.79
CA VAL A 17 -5.13 -1.77 -20.12
C VAL A 17 -6.33 -2.01 -21.06
N SER A 18 -6.17 -1.72 -22.36
CA SER A 18 -7.15 -2.06 -23.38
C SER A 18 -7.38 -3.59 -23.48
N LYS A 19 -6.32 -4.40 -23.33
CA LYS A 19 -6.42 -5.87 -23.26
C LYS A 19 -7.08 -6.37 -21.98
N ILE A 20 -6.82 -5.73 -20.84
CA ILE A 20 -7.48 -6.04 -19.56
C ILE A 20 -8.98 -5.81 -19.69
N ASN A 21 -9.38 -4.65 -20.20
CA ASN A 21 -10.79 -4.31 -20.43
C ASN A 21 -11.48 -5.22 -21.46
N LYS A 22 -10.72 -5.80 -22.40
CA LYS A 22 -11.27 -6.80 -23.36
C LYS A 22 -11.44 -8.19 -22.73
N LYS A 23 -10.53 -8.62 -21.85
CA LYS A 23 -10.58 -9.95 -21.21
C LYS A 23 -11.46 -10.00 -19.97
N ASN A 24 -11.49 -8.93 -19.18
CA ASN A 24 -12.33 -8.84 -17.98
C ASN A 24 -12.84 -7.39 -17.84
N LYS A 25 -13.98 -7.11 -18.48
CA LYS A 25 -14.62 -5.78 -18.48
C LYS A 25 -15.04 -5.29 -17.09
N ASN A 26 -15.09 -6.17 -16.12
CA ASN A 26 -15.60 -5.87 -14.77
C ASN A 26 -14.46 -5.69 -13.74
N CYS A 27 -13.20 -5.95 -14.10
CA CYS A 27 -12.09 -5.81 -13.18
C CYS A 27 -11.63 -4.35 -13.07
N LYS A 28 -11.73 -3.77 -11.88
CA LYS A 28 -11.38 -2.39 -11.59
C LYS A 28 -10.00 -2.31 -10.92
N LEU A 29 -9.18 -1.37 -11.37
CA LEU A 29 -7.88 -1.09 -10.79
C LEU A 29 -7.98 0.04 -9.75
N ILE A 30 -7.58 -0.25 -8.53
CA ILE A 30 -7.42 0.72 -7.44
C ILE A 30 -5.92 0.89 -7.19
N THR A 31 -5.42 2.11 -7.31
CA THR A 31 -4.01 2.38 -7.03
C THR A 31 -3.88 3.11 -5.70
N VAL A 32 -3.08 2.53 -4.81
CA VAL A 32 -2.65 3.14 -3.56
C VAL A 32 -1.21 3.59 -3.71
N GLY A 33 -0.91 4.82 -3.34
CA GLY A 33 0.43 5.36 -3.44
C GLY A 33 0.64 6.54 -2.50
N ASN A 34 1.78 7.18 -2.64
CA ASN A 34 2.10 8.40 -1.90
C ASN A 34 3.05 9.30 -2.69
N VAL A 35 3.11 10.56 -2.32
CA VAL A 35 4.05 11.53 -2.88
C VAL A 35 5.30 11.72 -2.04
N LEU A 36 5.34 11.16 -0.82
CA LEU A 36 6.46 11.26 0.11
C LEU A 36 7.43 10.08 -0.02
N VAL A 37 8.68 10.29 0.35
CA VAL A 37 9.65 9.21 0.55
C VAL A 37 9.48 8.62 1.94
N GLY A 38 9.62 7.29 2.05
CA GLY A 38 9.57 6.54 3.31
C GLY A 38 8.20 5.94 3.61
N GLY A 39 8.07 5.39 4.80
CA GLY A 39 6.88 4.68 5.27
C GLY A 39 5.79 5.65 5.71
N VAL A 40 4.74 5.80 4.92
CA VAL A 40 3.56 6.63 5.23
C VAL A 40 2.33 5.78 5.59
N GLY A 41 2.49 4.46 5.73
CA GLY A 41 1.38 3.55 6.01
C GLY A 41 0.61 3.07 4.78
N LYS A 42 1.25 2.97 3.61
CA LYS A 42 0.63 2.39 2.40
C LYS A 42 0.18 0.95 2.61
N THR A 43 1.07 0.11 3.10
CA THR A 43 0.80 -1.32 3.31
C THR A 43 -0.40 -1.57 4.25
N PRO A 44 -0.51 -0.93 5.42
CA PRO A 44 -1.73 -0.98 6.22
C PRO A 44 -2.99 -0.52 5.49
N THR A 45 -2.88 0.53 4.67
CA THR A 45 -4.00 1.02 3.85
C THR A 45 -4.43 0.00 2.80
N VAL A 46 -3.48 -0.60 2.07
CA VAL A 46 -3.75 -1.68 1.11
C VAL A 46 -4.46 -2.85 1.79
N LEU A 47 -3.96 -3.28 2.95
CA LEU A 47 -4.57 -4.35 3.74
C LEU A 47 -6.01 -4.01 4.17
N ALA A 48 -6.24 -2.80 4.66
CA ALA A 48 -7.57 -2.37 5.10
C ALA A 48 -8.58 -2.34 3.94
N ILE A 49 -8.19 -1.82 2.78
CA ILE A 49 -9.03 -1.81 1.57
C ILE A 49 -9.29 -3.23 1.09
N THR A 50 -8.25 -4.06 1.00
CA THR A 50 -8.35 -5.46 0.58
C THR A 50 -9.32 -6.23 1.47
N ASN A 51 -9.14 -6.16 2.79
CA ASN A 51 -9.98 -6.87 3.76
C ASN A 51 -11.43 -6.37 3.70
N LYS A 52 -11.63 -5.07 3.53
CA LYS A 52 -12.98 -4.49 3.41
C LYS A 52 -13.71 -4.94 2.15
N LEU A 53 -13.04 -4.97 1.01
CA LEU A 53 -13.63 -5.45 -0.24
C LEU A 53 -13.88 -6.96 -0.18
N LYS A 54 -12.93 -7.74 0.37
CA LYS A 54 -13.09 -9.19 0.59
C LYS A 54 -14.29 -9.50 1.48
N SER A 55 -14.49 -8.74 2.57
CA SER A 55 -15.65 -8.93 3.46
C SER A 55 -16.99 -8.64 2.81
N LYS A 56 -16.99 -7.93 1.67
CA LYS A 56 -18.16 -7.70 0.82
C LYS A 56 -18.34 -8.76 -0.27
N GLY A 57 -17.52 -9.81 -0.29
CA GLY A 57 -17.62 -10.92 -1.23
C GLY A 57 -16.96 -10.68 -2.60
N PHE A 58 -16.14 -9.63 -2.75
CA PHE A 58 -15.44 -9.39 -4.00
C PHE A 58 -14.20 -10.27 -4.16
N ASN A 59 -13.93 -10.70 -5.39
CA ASN A 59 -12.70 -11.38 -5.78
C ASN A 59 -11.61 -10.34 -6.03
N ILE A 60 -10.51 -10.41 -5.26
CA ILE A 60 -9.48 -9.38 -5.22
C ILE A 60 -8.11 -10.01 -5.42
N ALA A 61 -7.23 -9.28 -6.07
CA ALA A 61 -5.79 -9.54 -6.05
C ALA A 61 -5.01 -8.26 -5.76
N VAL A 62 -3.77 -8.41 -5.30
CA VAL A 62 -2.86 -7.29 -5.07
C VAL A 62 -1.68 -7.41 -6.03
N VAL A 63 -1.23 -6.28 -6.57
CA VAL A 63 0.01 -6.18 -7.34
C VAL A 63 0.98 -5.26 -6.61
N THR A 64 2.23 -5.70 -6.49
CA THR A 64 3.29 -4.91 -5.88
C THR A 64 4.62 -5.15 -6.58
N LYS A 65 5.62 -4.30 -6.31
CA LYS A 65 6.92 -4.40 -6.96
C LYS A 65 7.90 -5.35 -6.25
N GLY A 66 7.64 -5.68 -4.98
CA GLY A 66 8.52 -6.58 -4.22
C GLY A 66 9.88 -5.95 -3.93
N TYR A 67 9.89 -4.79 -3.32
CA TYR A 67 11.13 -4.09 -2.98
C TYR A 67 12.02 -4.97 -2.09
N ALA A 68 13.33 -4.98 -2.38
CA ALA A 68 14.38 -5.75 -1.69
C ALA A 68 14.29 -7.30 -1.82
N GLY A 69 13.30 -7.87 -2.51
CA GLY A 69 13.26 -9.31 -2.77
C GLY A 69 14.28 -9.75 -3.83
N GLU A 70 14.86 -10.94 -3.65
CA GLU A 70 15.81 -11.54 -4.60
C GLU A 70 15.21 -11.77 -5.99
N LYS A 71 13.90 -12.02 -6.06
CA LYS A 71 13.16 -12.23 -7.30
C LYS A 71 13.41 -11.17 -8.37
N LEU A 72 13.45 -9.90 -7.97
CA LEU A 72 13.66 -8.79 -8.92
C LEU A 72 15.03 -8.83 -9.59
N ASN A 73 16.01 -9.48 -8.95
CA ASN A 73 17.36 -9.65 -9.48
C ASN A 73 17.47 -10.90 -10.36
N LEU A 74 16.66 -11.94 -10.07
CA LEU A 74 16.72 -13.23 -10.75
C LEU A 74 15.92 -13.24 -12.05
N ASN A 75 14.67 -12.76 -12.00
CA ASN A 75 13.85 -12.67 -13.19
C ASN A 75 12.80 -11.54 -13.06
N ASN A 76 12.33 -11.04 -14.21
CA ASN A 76 11.33 -9.97 -14.27
C ASN A 76 9.91 -10.48 -14.51
N SER A 77 9.68 -11.80 -14.63
CA SER A 77 8.35 -12.36 -14.90
C SER A 77 7.41 -12.16 -13.70
N PRO A 78 6.13 -11.90 -13.95
CA PRO A 78 5.14 -11.85 -12.88
C PRO A 78 5.01 -13.20 -12.17
N GLU A 79 4.88 -13.17 -10.83
CA GLU A 79 4.73 -14.37 -10.03
C GLU A 79 3.82 -14.11 -8.83
N ILE A 80 2.91 -15.06 -8.56
CA ILE A 80 2.05 -15.02 -7.38
C ILE A 80 2.78 -15.70 -6.23
N ILE A 81 2.76 -15.07 -5.06
CA ILE A 81 3.37 -15.64 -3.84
C ILE A 81 2.65 -16.94 -3.48
N PRO A 82 3.36 -18.08 -3.43
CA PRO A 82 2.76 -19.36 -3.04
C PRO A 82 2.30 -19.34 -1.58
N ASN A 83 1.11 -19.88 -1.32
CA ASN A 83 0.57 -19.92 0.05
C ASN A 83 1.29 -20.92 0.96
N ASP A 84 1.87 -21.95 0.39
CA ASP A 84 2.59 -23.04 1.05
C ASP A 84 4.09 -22.76 1.29
N MET A 85 4.63 -21.69 0.69
CA MET A 85 6.00 -21.26 0.90
C MET A 85 6.20 -20.75 2.33
N PRO A 86 7.27 -21.17 3.06
CA PRO A 86 7.59 -20.63 4.38
C PRO A 86 7.76 -19.11 4.37
N ASP A 87 7.31 -18.44 5.43
CA ASP A 87 7.31 -16.97 5.49
C ASP A 87 8.71 -16.37 5.34
N SER A 88 9.71 -16.98 5.96
CA SER A 88 11.11 -16.52 5.85
C SER A 88 11.67 -16.64 4.43
N GLU A 89 11.29 -17.68 3.69
CA GLU A 89 11.68 -17.89 2.31
C GLU A 89 10.93 -16.92 1.39
N ALA A 90 9.62 -16.77 1.60
CA ALA A 90 8.79 -15.83 0.84
C ALA A 90 9.28 -14.38 1.03
N ALA A 91 9.61 -13.96 2.25
CA ALA A 91 10.15 -12.64 2.55
C ALA A 91 11.50 -12.40 1.87
N LYS A 92 12.40 -13.39 1.91
CA LYS A 92 13.70 -13.31 1.24
C LYS A 92 13.54 -13.20 -0.29
N TYR A 93 12.65 -14.00 -0.87
CA TYR A 93 12.48 -14.08 -2.32
C TYR A 93 11.64 -12.94 -2.88
N PHE A 94 10.46 -12.66 -2.30
CA PHE A 94 9.50 -11.67 -2.80
C PHE A 94 9.61 -10.30 -2.12
N GLY A 95 10.23 -10.22 -0.93
CA GLY A 95 10.31 -9.06 -0.07
C GLY A 95 9.32 -9.13 1.10
N ASP A 96 9.62 -8.41 2.17
CA ASP A 96 8.85 -8.43 3.42
C ASP A 96 7.41 -7.89 3.23
N GLU A 97 7.25 -6.73 2.58
CA GLU A 97 5.95 -6.10 2.37
C GLU A 97 4.98 -6.96 1.55
N PRO A 98 5.36 -7.51 0.37
CA PRO A 98 4.50 -8.43 -0.39
C PRO A 98 4.10 -9.66 0.40
N THR A 99 5.04 -10.24 1.14
CA THR A 99 4.80 -11.41 1.97
C THR A 99 3.81 -11.09 3.08
N LEU A 100 3.98 -9.98 3.79
CA LEU A 100 3.05 -9.51 4.81
C LEU A 100 1.64 -9.32 4.24
N ILE A 101 1.51 -8.66 3.08
CA ILE A 101 0.21 -8.48 2.42
C ILE A 101 -0.43 -9.83 2.10
N SER A 102 0.32 -10.77 1.52
CA SER A 102 -0.17 -12.09 1.16
C SER A 102 -0.70 -12.86 2.38
N ARG A 103 0.07 -12.92 3.46
CA ARG A 103 -0.28 -13.67 4.67
C ARG A 103 -1.44 -13.05 5.44
N THR A 104 -1.49 -11.72 5.50
CA THR A 104 -2.51 -11.00 6.28
C THR A 104 -3.85 -10.92 5.55
N SER A 105 -3.85 -10.71 4.24
CA SER A 105 -5.10 -10.55 3.47
C SER A 105 -5.66 -11.87 2.94
N SER A 106 -4.82 -12.90 2.79
CA SER A 106 -5.17 -14.17 2.18
C SER A 106 -5.85 -13.99 0.80
N VAL A 107 -5.30 -13.09 -0.01
CA VAL A 107 -5.65 -12.91 -1.42
C VAL A 107 -4.41 -13.13 -2.28
N PRO A 108 -4.54 -13.45 -3.58
CA PRO A 108 -3.39 -13.55 -4.47
C PRO A 108 -2.60 -12.25 -4.51
N VAL A 109 -1.31 -12.31 -4.22
CA VAL A 109 -0.37 -11.19 -4.33
C VAL A 109 0.63 -11.50 -5.44
N CYS A 110 0.60 -10.70 -6.49
CA CYS A 110 1.50 -10.85 -7.62
C CYS A 110 2.62 -9.82 -7.56
N VAL A 111 3.85 -10.31 -7.66
CA VAL A 111 5.07 -9.51 -7.62
C VAL A 111 5.70 -9.45 -8.99
N ALA A 112 5.97 -8.24 -9.50
CA ALA A 112 6.71 -8.02 -10.74
C ALA A 112 7.38 -6.64 -10.74
N LYS A 113 8.48 -6.52 -11.47
CA LYS A 113 9.16 -5.24 -11.70
C LYS A 113 8.26 -4.25 -12.46
N ASP A 114 7.50 -4.74 -13.42
CA ASP A 114 6.46 -4.00 -14.12
C ASP A 114 5.07 -4.47 -13.64
N ARG A 115 4.38 -3.61 -12.91
CA ARG A 115 3.04 -3.89 -12.39
C ARG A 115 2.01 -4.11 -13.50
N THR A 116 2.23 -3.58 -14.68
CA THR A 116 1.34 -3.79 -15.83
C THR A 116 1.33 -5.26 -16.23
N GLN A 117 2.52 -5.88 -16.30
CA GLN A 117 2.64 -7.31 -16.56
C GLN A 117 2.02 -8.16 -15.45
N ALA A 118 2.17 -7.74 -14.19
CA ALA A 118 1.52 -8.42 -13.07
C ALA A 118 -0.01 -8.39 -13.16
N ILE A 119 -0.59 -7.26 -13.57
CA ILE A 119 -2.04 -7.12 -13.79
C ILE A 119 -2.50 -8.04 -14.93
N GLU A 120 -1.80 -8.02 -16.08
CA GLU A 120 -2.11 -8.92 -17.22
C GLU A 120 -2.08 -10.39 -16.81
N TYR A 121 -1.05 -10.76 -16.06
CA TYR A 121 -0.88 -12.12 -15.56
C TYR A 121 -2.02 -12.54 -14.65
N LEU A 122 -2.40 -11.70 -13.67
CA LEU A 122 -3.51 -11.97 -12.76
C LEU A 122 -4.84 -12.14 -13.50
N VAL A 123 -5.16 -11.23 -14.42
CA VAL A 123 -6.39 -11.31 -15.23
C VAL A 123 -6.39 -12.54 -16.13
N SER A 124 -5.23 -12.97 -16.60
CA SER A 124 -5.12 -14.20 -17.41
C SER A 124 -5.35 -15.48 -16.60
N LYS A 125 -5.02 -15.45 -15.32
CA LYS A 125 -5.17 -16.59 -14.39
C LYS A 125 -6.56 -16.65 -13.75
N ASN A 126 -7.20 -15.51 -13.55
CA ASN A 126 -8.52 -15.43 -12.93
C ASN A 126 -9.38 -14.35 -13.62
N SER A 127 -10.32 -14.81 -14.46
CA SER A 127 -11.26 -13.94 -15.17
C SER A 127 -12.37 -13.37 -14.29
N GLU A 128 -12.52 -13.85 -13.05
CA GLU A 128 -13.58 -13.43 -12.12
C GLU A 128 -13.13 -12.35 -11.15
N LEU A 129 -11.92 -11.82 -11.31
CA LEU A 129 -11.44 -10.72 -10.47
C LEU A 129 -12.33 -9.49 -10.62
N ASN A 130 -12.78 -8.96 -9.50
CA ASN A 130 -13.55 -7.71 -9.43
C ASN A 130 -12.63 -6.50 -9.23
N TYR A 131 -11.57 -6.67 -8.40
CA TYR A 131 -10.63 -5.60 -8.09
C TYR A 131 -9.20 -6.09 -8.11
N ILE A 132 -8.32 -5.24 -8.63
CA ILE A 132 -6.88 -5.35 -8.43
C ILE A 132 -6.43 -4.12 -7.67
N ILE A 133 -5.72 -4.31 -6.55
CA ILE A 133 -5.15 -3.22 -5.77
C ILE A 133 -3.66 -3.14 -6.09
N ALA A 134 -3.22 -1.99 -6.59
CA ALA A 134 -1.81 -1.75 -6.88
C ALA A 134 -1.16 -1.00 -5.71
N ASP A 135 -0.23 -1.68 -5.04
CA ASP A 135 0.58 -1.11 -3.98
C ASP A 135 1.73 -0.28 -4.56
N ASP A 136 1.89 0.96 -4.08
CA ASP A 136 2.87 1.96 -4.52
C ASP A 136 2.89 2.15 -6.06
N GLY A 137 1.71 2.12 -6.67
CA GLY A 137 1.53 2.15 -8.12
C GLY A 137 1.34 3.54 -8.72
N MET A 138 1.26 4.61 -7.92
CA MET A 138 0.77 5.91 -8.40
C MET A 138 1.60 6.46 -9.55
N GLN A 139 2.93 6.44 -9.47
CA GLN A 139 3.83 6.97 -10.51
C GLN A 139 3.76 6.20 -11.85
N SER A 140 3.21 4.99 -11.84
CA SER A 140 3.21 4.14 -13.04
C SER A 140 1.82 3.78 -13.57
N LEU A 141 0.80 3.82 -12.72
CA LEU A 141 -0.53 3.29 -13.02
C LEU A 141 -1.67 4.33 -12.86
N HIS A 142 -1.40 5.57 -12.40
CA HIS A 142 -2.44 6.58 -12.17
C HIS A 142 -3.36 6.82 -13.38
N GLN A 143 -2.80 6.77 -14.60
CA GLN A 143 -3.56 6.99 -15.84
C GLN A 143 -4.58 5.88 -16.14
N PHE A 144 -4.37 4.69 -15.55
CA PHE A 144 -5.17 3.49 -15.83
C PHE A 144 -6.07 3.10 -14.67
N SER A 145 -5.92 3.78 -13.53
CA SER A 145 -6.63 3.45 -12.30
C SER A 145 -8.02 4.03 -12.31
N GLU A 146 -9.02 3.18 -12.01
CA GLU A 146 -10.40 3.59 -11.75
C GLU A 146 -10.48 4.49 -10.51
N LYS A 147 -9.71 4.12 -9.48
CA LYS A 147 -9.58 4.89 -8.24
C LYS A 147 -8.12 5.09 -7.86
N LYS A 148 -7.80 6.30 -7.48
CA LYS A 148 -6.47 6.77 -7.06
C LYS A 148 -6.53 7.23 -5.62
N ILE A 149 -5.77 6.56 -4.75
CA ILE A 149 -5.73 6.82 -3.32
C ILE A 149 -4.33 7.22 -2.94
N LEU A 150 -4.15 8.43 -2.42
CA LEU A 150 -2.88 8.87 -1.85
C LEU A 150 -2.89 8.76 -0.34
N VAL A 151 -1.76 8.29 0.19
CA VAL A 151 -1.55 8.13 1.64
C VAL A 151 -0.50 9.15 2.08
N PHE A 152 -0.83 9.88 3.13
CA PHE A 152 0.06 10.79 3.82
C PHE A 152 0.19 10.39 5.29
N ASP A 153 1.27 10.75 5.93
CA ASP A 153 1.44 10.69 7.37
C ASP A 153 1.46 12.11 7.97
N GLU A 154 1.82 12.22 9.24
CA GLU A 154 1.89 13.49 9.98
C GLU A 154 2.84 14.53 9.36
N ARG A 155 3.75 14.13 8.48
CA ARG A 155 4.64 15.06 7.75
C ARG A 155 3.90 15.86 6.69
N ILE A 156 2.74 15.38 6.23
CA ILE A 156 1.90 15.97 5.18
C ILE A 156 2.72 16.13 3.88
N ILE A 157 3.16 17.36 3.56
CA ILE A 157 4.04 17.65 2.42
C ILE A 157 5.46 18.07 2.86
N GLY A 158 5.72 18.03 4.18
CA GLY A 158 6.99 18.47 4.76
C GLY A 158 7.24 19.95 4.51
N ASN A 159 8.39 20.25 3.90
CA ASN A 159 8.76 21.62 3.51
C ASN A 159 8.26 22.02 2.10
N GLY A 160 7.45 21.18 1.44
CA GLY A 160 6.89 21.45 0.11
C GLY A 160 7.85 21.22 -1.06
N TYR A 161 9.06 20.74 -0.84
CA TYR A 161 10.04 20.50 -1.90
C TYR A 161 10.19 19.01 -2.22
N CYS A 162 10.53 18.74 -3.48
CA CYS A 162 10.93 17.40 -3.91
C CYS A 162 12.40 17.11 -3.57
N LEU A 163 12.75 15.82 -3.60
CA LEU A 163 14.13 15.39 -3.47
C LEU A 163 15.06 16.14 -4.45
N PRO A 164 16.27 16.50 -4.04
CA PRO A 164 16.93 16.23 -2.75
C PRO A 164 16.63 17.27 -1.65
N TYR A 165 15.89 18.33 -1.93
CA TYR A 165 15.68 19.45 -1.02
C TYR A 165 14.52 19.25 -0.02
N GLY A 166 13.67 18.26 -0.24
CA GLY A 166 12.55 17.92 0.63
C GLY A 166 12.13 16.46 0.53
N PRO A 167 11.08 16.07 1.28
CA PRO A 167 10.68 14.67 1.40
C PRO A 167 9.82 14.16 0.25
N MET A 168 9.44 14.99 -0.72
CA MET A 168 8.55 14.56 -1.80
C MET A 168 9.31 13.90 -2.95
N ARG A 169 8.76 12.83 -3.51
CA ARG A 169 9.23 12.17 -4.73
C ARG A 169 8.57 12.71 -6.00
N GLU A 170 7.46 13.41 -5.84
CA GLU A 170 6.73 14.13 -6.90
C GLU A 170 6.06 15.37 -6.30
N PRO A 171 5.81 16.41 -7.10
CA PRO A 171 5.26 17.67 -6.60
C PRO A 171 3.81 17.50 -6.11
N TRP A 172 3.43 18.34 -5.15
CA TRP A 172 2.07 18.50 -4.70
C TRP A 172 1.58 19.92 -5.03
N PRO A 173 0.38 20.13 -5.59
CA PRO A 173 -0.59 19.11 -5.99
C PRO A 173 -0.10 18.26 -7.18
N THR A 174 -0.58 17.02 -7.24
CA THR A 174 -0.31 16.14 -8.38
C THR A 174 -1.01 16.68 -9.63
N PRO A 175 -0.47 16.44 -10.85
CA PRO A 175 -1.09 16.88 -12.11
C PRO A 175 -2.32 16.06 -12.50
N TYR A 176 -2.77 15.13 -11.65
CA TYR A 176 -3.90 14.25 -11.88
C TYR A 176 -4.87 14.29 -10.70
N PHE A 177 -6.14 13.98 -10.97
CA PHE A 177 -7.17 13.89 -9.93
C PHE A 177 -6.92 12.69 -9.01
N VAL A 178 -7.09 12.91 -7.72
CA VAL A 178 -6.97 11.90 -6.65
C VAL A 178 -8.35 11.66 -6.05
N ASP A 179 -8.85 10.43 -6.13
CA ASP A 179 -10.20 10.10 -5.65
C ASP A 179 -10.32 10.16 -4.13
N ALA A 180 -9.26 9.75 -3.42
CA ALA A 180 -9.22 9.83 -1.97
C ALA A 180 -7.81 10.09 -1.44
N ILE A 181 -7.76 10.82 -0.33
CA ILE A 181 -6.56 10.96 0.50
C ILE A 181 -6.82 10.25 1.82
N ILE A 182 -5.84 9.47 2.27
CA ILE A 182 -5.83 8.86 3.60
C ILE A 182 -4.68 9.48 4.39
N LEU A 183 -5.02 10.08 5.51
CA LEU A 183 -4.10 10.70 6.44
C LEU A 183 -3.88 9.75 7.61
N ASN A 184 -2.70 9.11 7.66
CA ASN A 184 -2.31 8.21 8.73
C ASN A 184 -1.61 8.97 9.84
N PHE A 185 -2.14 8.87 11.04
CA PHE A 185 -1.54 9.51 12.22
C PHE A 185 -1.07 8.47 13.22
N SER A 186 0.10 8.75 13.81
CA SER A 186 0.62 8.01 14.95
C SER A 186 -0.25 8.23 16.19
N ILE A 187 -0.26 7.26 17.11
CA ILE A 187 -0.99 7.36 18.38
C ILE A 187 -0.51 8.60 19.15
N GLY A 188 -1.44 9.45 19.55
CA GLY A 188 -1.14 10.66 20.35
C GLY A 188 -0.80 11.90 19.53
N HIS A 189 -0.70 11.81 18.22
CA HIS A 189 -0.46 12.99 17.38
C HIS A 189 -1.73 13.86 17.26
N LYS A 190 -1.59 15.16 17.53
CA LYS A 190 -2.64 16.16 17.27
C LYS A 190 -2.33 16.86 15.96
N ILE A 191 -3.30 16.87 15.07
CA ILE A 191 -3.19 17.54 13.77
C ILE A 191 -2.97 19.04 13.99
N ARG A 192 -2.00 19.63 13.32
CA ARG A 192 -1.92 21.08 13.16
C ARG A 192 -2.85 21.46 12.00
N HIS A 193 -3.96 22.10 12.29
CA HIS A 193 -4.99 22.49 11.31
C HIS A 193 -4.44 23.29 10.11
N SER A 194 -3.35 24.04 10.27
CA SER A 194 -2.73 24.83 9.17
C SER A 194 -2.19 23.99 8.03
N SER A 195 -1.53 22.87 8.33
CA SER A 195 -0.99 21.96 7.29
C SER A 195 -2.08 21.16 6.57
N PHE A 196 -3.22 21.01 7.21
CA PHE A 196 -4.40 20.34 6.65
C PHE A 196 -5.03 21.18 5.53
N ASN A 197 -5.11 22.50 5.72
CA ASN A 197 -5.70 23.40 4.75
C ASN A 197 -4.96 23.41 3.40
N GLU A 198 -3.66 23.13 3.39
CA GLU A 198 -2.87 23.04 2.16
C GLU A 198 -3.26 21.82 1.29
N ILE A 199 -3.76 20.75 1.91
CA ILE A 199 -4.27 19.56 1.18
C ILE A 199 -5.74 19.76 0.80
N LEU A 200 -6.54 20.31 1.71
CA LEU A 200 -8.00 20.48 1.55
C LEU A 200 -8.40 21.51 0.48
N SER A 201 -7.56 22.51 0.24
CA SER A 201 -7.89 23.61 -0.66
C SER A 201 -7.62 23.32 -2.15
N ARG A 202 -7.56 22.06 -2.56
CA ARG A 202 -7.19 21.66 -3.92
C ARG A 202 -8.36 21.04 -4.69
N ASP A 203 -8.65 21.59 -5.86
CA ASP A 203 -9.75 21.15 -6.75
C ASP A 203 -9.53 19.74 -7.35
N ASN A 204 -8.31 19.21 -7.27
CA ASN A 204 -7.96 17.90 -7.81
C ASN A 204 -8.04 16.75 -6.80
N VAL A 205 -8.67 16.97 -5.64
CA VAL A 205 -8.83 15.98 -4.58
C VAL A 205 -10.31 15.71 -4.33
N GLY A 206 -10.66 14.41 -4.26
CA GLY A 206 -11.99 13.97 -3.89
C GLY A 206 -12.20 13.92 -2.37
N GLN A 207 -12.32 12.73 -1.81
CA GLN A 207 -12.61 12.53 -0.39
C GLN A 207 -11.34 12.45 0.46
N ILE A 208 -11.41 12.94 1.71
CA ILE A 208 -10.32 12.84 2.67
C ILE A 208 -10.76 12.03 3.89
N PHE A 209 -9.92 11.07 4.27
CA PHE A 209 -10.14 10.19 5.40
C PHE A 209 -8.97 10.29 6.37
N GLU A 210 -9.28 10.36 7.65
CA GLU A 210 -8.27 10.13 8.68
C GLU A 210 -8.22 8.66 9.06
N SER A 211 -7.00 8.17 9.28
CA SER A 211 -6.72 6.83 9.75
C SER A 211 -5.79 6.90 10.95
N LYS A 212 -6.06 6.08 11.95
CA LYS A 212 -5.18 5.90 13.10
C LYS A 212 -4.72 4.45 13.16
N LEU A 213 -3.41 4.27 13.27
CA LEU A 213 -2.83 2.98 13.60
C LEU A 213 -3.07 2.71 15.09
N VAL A 214 -3.78 1.64 15.39
CA VAL A 214 -4.05 1.20 16.75
C VAL A 214 -3.36 -0.14 16.97
N ILE A 215 -2.46 -0.19 17.94
CA ILE A 215 -1.83 -1.44 18.37
C ILE A 215 -2.88 -2.25 19.15
N LYS A 216 -3.24 -3.43 18.66
CA LYS A 216 -4.18 -4.32 19.34
C LYS A 216 -3.48 -5.28 20.28
N PHE A 217 -2.42 -5.89 19.80
CA PHE A 217 -1.65 -6.87 20.56
C PHE A 217 -0.21 -6.94 20.06
N TRP A 218 0.64 -7.53 20.89
CA TRP A 218 1.99 -7.91 20.55
C TRP A 218 2.03 -9.43 20.42
N GLU A 219 2.71 -9.92 19.40
CA GLU A 219 2.91 -11.35 19.24
C GLU A 219 4.41 -11.66 19.36
N SER A 220 4.76 -12.59 20.27
CA SER A 220 6.14 -13.06 20.39
C SER A 220 6.47 -14.05 19.28
N LEU A 221 7.77 -14.30 19.05
CA LEU A 221 8.24 -15.35 18.12
C LEU A 221 7.66 -16.75 18.43
N GLU A 222 7.25 -16.99 19.68
CA GLU A 222 6.56 -18.22 20.12
C GLU A 222 5.04 -18.16 19.89
N ARG A 223 4.53 -17.15 19.15
CA ARG A 223 3.09 -16.91 18.88
C ARG A 223 2.24 -16.67 20.14
N LYS A 224 2.84 -16.25 21.24
CA LYS A 224 2.09 -15.79 22.41
C LYS A 224 1.64 -14.35 22.17
N ARG A 225 0.33 -14.13 22.17
CA ARG A 225 -0.28 -12.80 22.03
C ARG A 225 -0.44 -12.16 23.39
N ILE A 226 -0.08 -10.88 23.47
CA ILE A 226 -0.25 -10.05 24.65
C ILE A 226 -1.08 -8.83 24.22
N GLU A 227 -2.27 -8.66 24.80
CA GLU A 227 -3.14 -7.54 24.53
C GLU A 227 -2.47 -6.23 24.95
N TYR A 228 -2.70 -5.16 24.18
CA TYR A 228 -2.09 -3.86 24.45
C TYR A 228 -2.47 -3.29 25.81
N LYS A 229 -3.69 -3.57 26.31
CA LYS A 229 -4.14 -3.18 27.65
C LYS A 229 -3.31 -3.81 28.75
N GLU A 230 -2.99 -5.11 28.64
CA GLU A 230 -2.17 -5.84 29.63
C GLU A 230 -0.75 -5.29 29.75
N ILE A 231 -0.18 -4.73 28.67
CA ILE A 231 1.15 -4.13 28.69
C ILE A 231 1.16 -2.80 29.47
N ASN A 232 0.11 -2.00 29.35
CA ASN A 232 0.00 -0.74 30.09
C ASN A 232 -0.18 -0.97 31.60
N ASP A 233 -0.90 -2.02 31.99
CA ASP A 233 -1.07 -2.41 33.39
C ASP A 233 0.22 -3.00 34.00
N LEU A 234 1.11 -3.55 33.15
CA LEU A 234 2.42 -4.08 33.54
C LEU A 234 3.53 -3.01 33.59
N SER A 235 3.26 -1.79 33.10
CA SER A 235 4.29 -0.75 32.88
C SER A 235 4.91 -0.18 34.14
N GLU A 236 4.29 -0.31 35.29
CA GLU A 236 4.84 0.21 36.54
C GLU A 236 5.85 -0.71 37.24
N SER A 237 5.84 -2.03 36.98
CA SER A 237 6.69 -2.95 37.73
C SER A 237 7.70 -3.79 36.93
N LYS A 238 7.54 -3.95 35.58
CA LYS A 238 8.37 -4.87 34.79
C LYS A 238 8.80 -4.37 33.41
N SER A 239 8.79 -3.08 33.14
CA SER A 239 8.99 -2.49 31.81
C SER A 239 10.33 -2.78 31.14
N LYS A 240 11.41 -3.05 31.88
CA LYS A 240 12.76 -3.29 31.34
C LYS A 240 12.94 -4.67 30.69
N THR A 241 12.24 -5.69 31.18
CA THR A 241 12.41 -7.07 30.71
C THR A 241 11.54 -7.35 29.46
N ILE A 242 10.38 -6.72 29.37
CA ILE A 242 9.45 -6.89 28.24
C ILE A 242 9.95 -6.16 27.00
N LYS A 243 10.51 -4.93 27.14
CA LYS A 243 11.10 -4.17 26.01
C LYS A 243 12.22 -4.90 25.27
N LYS A 244 12.88 -5.85 25.93
CA LYS A 244 14.01 -6.62 25.35
C LYS A 244 13.54 -7.92 24.63
N LYS A 245 12.28 -8.35 24.82
CA LYS A 245 11.71 -9.58 24.23
C LYS A 245 10.65 -9.33 23.15
N VAL A 246 10.23 -8.08 22.98
CA VAL A 246 9.20 -7.71 21.99
C VAL A 246 9.90 -7.02 20.81
N SER A 247 10.63 -7.79 20.06
CA SER A 247 10.99 -7.41 18.69
C SER A 247 10.07 -8.20 17.76
N ASP A 248 9.45 -7.53 16.85
CA ASP A 248 9.25 -7.95 15.47
C ASP A 248 7.84 -8.16 14.91
N HIS A 249 6.73 -8.26 15.66
CA HIS A 249 5.43 -8.26 14.95
C HIS A 249 4.35 -7.48 15.72
N VAL A 250 4.03 -6.30 15.19
CA VAL A 250 2.91 -5.48 15.65
C VAL A 250 1.75 -5.67 14.69
N ALA A 251 0.65 -6.26 15.15
CA ALA A 251 -0.58 -6.26 14.38
C ALA A 251 -1.31 -4.92 14.59
N CYS A 252 -1.49 -4.19 13.51
CA CYS A 252 -2.16 -2.89 13.51
C CYS A 252 -3.46 -2.96 12.72
N ASP A 253 -4.55 -2.50 13.30
CA ASP A 253 -5.79 -2.23 12.57
C ASP A 253 -5.91 -0.73 12.29
N ASN A 254 -6.31 -0.39 11.07
CA ASN A 254 -6.64 0.96 10.69
C ASN A 254 -8.11 1.26 11.01
N VAL A 255 -8.34 2.26 11.84
CA VAL A 255 -9.68 2.83 12.09
C VAL A 255 -9.82 4.05 11.20
N PHE A 256 -10.74 4.00 10.23
CA PHE A 256 -11.00 5.12 9.32
C PHE A 256 -12.15 5.98 9.85
N ARG A 257 -11.94 7.32 9.86
CA ARG A 257 -13.00 8.31 10.01
C ARG A 257 -13.15 9.11 8.73
N CYS A 258 -14.38 9.31 8.29
CA CYS A 258 -14.71 10.14 7.13
C CYS A 258 -15.06 11.56 7.59
N TYR A 259 -14.52 12.57 6.91
CA TYR A 259 -14.89 13.97 7.06
C TYR A 259 -15.60 14.43 5.79
N TRP A 260 -16.78 15.02 5.96
CA TRP A 260 -17.62 15.61 4.91
C TRP A 260 -17.26 17.08 4.75
#